data_42967c25987b698a085e4c8a96b47341
#
_entry.id   42967c25987b698a085e4c8a96b47341
#
_cell.length_a   1.000
_cell.length_b   1.000
_cell.length_c   1.000
_cell.angle_alpha   90.00
_cell.angle_beta   90.00
_cell.angle_gamma   90.00
#
_symmetry.space_group_name_H-M   'P 1'
#
loop_
_entity.id
_entity.type
_entity.pdbx_description
1 polymer ?
#
loop_
_entity_poly.entity_id
_entity_poly.type
_entity_poly.pdbx_seq_one_letter_code
_entity_poly.pdbx_strand_id
1 'polypeptide(L)'
;ASRLAVLERDDHREPAPVDRAAVATVRRRADELIRRVERAAASDRASIETLPLGETDHDPGPLLALAYPDRIAQRRGGGRYRLRHGGGAVLPAHDPLASAEWLVAVDVEAGAGGTSRADGQIRLAAALDRSDVERIGAAHVQRVVRLEWDEQLDDLRATEERTLDALVLDAVRGPAQPGSSTTAALVAHAARTGLTVLGWTPASRSLQARVGWARRALGESWPDVSDTALIASAPEWLTPALKGARGRSELARVDPSGAIRAALGGRSAELARLLPAALELPGGRRAPIAYDGDRPRAAVRVQDLFGVVVHPAVAGDRVPITLELLSPAGRPIQITADLPGFWSGSWREVRREMIGRYPKHSWPDNPAAASPPSRRTGARRAR
;
A
#
# COMPACT_ATOMS: atom_id res chain seq x y z
N ALA A 1 23.35 33.54 -24.86
CA ALA A 1 23.01 34.92 -25.35
C ALA A 1 24.25 35.75 -25.61
N SER A 2 25.16 35.97 -24.65
CA SER A 2 26.33 36.83 -24.83
C SER A 2 27.29 36.41 -25.96
N ARG A 3 27.43 35.11 -26.25
CA ARG A 3 28.30 34.64 -27.36
C ARG A 3 27.63 34.80 -28.72
N LEU A 4 26.32 34.73 -28.83
CA LEU A 4 25.58 34.98 -30.06
C LEU A 4 25.53 36.47 -30.36
N ALA A 5 25.41 37.35 -29.36
CA ALA A 5 25.47 38.79 -29.52
C ALA A 5 26.78 39.28 -30.16
N VAL A 6 27.91 38.55 -29.95
CA VAL A 6 29.18 38.85 -30.62
C VAL A 6 29.14 38.55 -32.13
N LEU A 7 28.31 37.60 -32.56
CA LEU A 7 28.13 37.25 -33.99
C LEU A 7 27.28 38.27 -34.73
N GLU A 8 26.37 38.94 -34.03
CA GLU A 8 25.42 39.93 -34.62
C GLU A 8 25.99 41.34 -34.66
N ARG A 9 26.94 41.69 -33.76
CA ARG A 9 27.54 43.04 -33.71
C ARG A 9 28.74 43.19 -34.63
N ASP A 10 28.70 44.19 -35.45
CA ASP A 10 29.86 44.63 -36.23
C ASP A 10 30.84 45.51 -35.44
N ASP A 11 30.49 45.88 -34.19
CA ASP A 11 31.28 46.77 -33.34
C ASP A 11 32.30 46.00 -32.48
N HIS A 12 33.56 46.32 -32.68
CA HIS A 12 34.75 45.64 -32.18
C HIS A 12 35.18 46.07 -30.76
N ARG A 13 34.28 46.59 -29.93
CA ARG A 13 34.57 47.09 -28.58
C ARG A 13 34.08 46.18 -27.47
N GLU A 14 34.54 44.92 -27.43
CA GLU A 14 34.34 44.09 -26.24
C GLU A 14 35.66 43.69 -25.57
N PRO A 15 35.68 43.63 -24.22
CA PRO A 15 36.89 43.38 -23.42
C PRO A 15 37.39 41.92 -23.37
N ALA A 16 36.74 41.00 -24.09
CA ALA A 16 37.18 39.58 -24.12
C ALA A 16 37.92 39.26 -25.42
N PRO A 17 38.97 38.44 -25.40
CA PRO A 17 39.66 38.02 -26.62
C PRO A 17 38.73 37.14 -27.46
N VAL A 18 38.22 37.73 -28.54
CA VAL A 18 37.38 37.04 -29.53
C VAL A 18 38.25 36.52 -30.66
N ASP A 19 38.20 35.19 -30.90
CA ASP A 19 38.81 34.61 -32.09
C ASP A 19 38.07 35.01 -33.37
N ARG A 20 38.59 36.02 -34.05
CA ARG A 20 38.01 36.57 -35.28
C ARG A 20 37.89 35.54 -36.40
N ALA A 21 38.82 34.58 -36.48
CA ALA A 21 38.77 33.52 -37.49
C ALA A 21 37.63 32.52 -37.21
N ALA A 22 37.40 32.21 -35.95
CA ALA A 22 36.29 31.40 -35.53
C ALA A 22 34.94 32.09 -35.80
N VAL A 23 34.82 33.41 -35.48
CA VAL A 23 33.62 34.22 -35.78
C VAL A 23 33.32 34.24 -37.28
N ALA A 24 34.34 34.50 -38.12
CA ALA A 24 34.15 34.51 -39.57
C ALA A 24 33.74 33.13 -40.12
N THR A 25 34.23 32.07 -39.52
CA THR A 25 33.85 30.70 -39.91
C THR A 25 32.40 30.41 -39.55
N VAL A 26 31.97 30.79 -38.35
CA VAL A 26 30.56 30.61 -37.90
C VAL A 26 29.62 31.41 -38.77
N ARG A 27 29.96 32.70 -39.09
CA ARG A 27 29.15 33.54 -39.98
C ARG A 27 28.98 32.91 -41.37
N ARG A 28 30.06 32.45 -42.00
CA ARG A 28 29.98 31.79 -43.33
C ARG A 28 29.07 30.54 -43.27
N ARG A 29 29.15 29.79 -42.19
CA ARG A 29 28.34 28.58 -42.00
C ARG A 29 26.86 28.91 -41.78
N ALA A 30 26.58 29.98 -41.04
CA ALA A 30 25.23 30.50 -40.87
C ALA A 30 24.63 30.96 -42.22
N ASP A 31 25.37 31.74 -43.01
CA ASP A 31 24.92 32.19 -44.35
C ASP A 31 24.67 31.00 -45.29
N GLU A 32 25.47 29.93 -45.20
CA GLU A 32 25.26 28.73 -46.00
C GLU A 32 23.98 27.99 -45.59
N LEU A 33 23.71 27.88 -44.27
CA LEU A 33 22.49 27.27 -43.73
C LEU A 33 21.26 28.09 -44.11
N ILE A 34 21.32 29.43 -44.01
CA ILE A 34 20.23 30.34 -44.42
C ILE A 34 19.87 30.08 -45.88
N ARG A 35 20.86 30.10 -46.80
CA ARG A 35 20.65 29.82 -48.22
C ARG A 35 20.07 28.43 -48.50
N ARG A 36 20.42 27.43 -47.66
CA ARG A 36 19.82 26.06 -47.77
C ARG A 36 18.35 26.06 -47.36
N VAL A 37 18.02 26.76 -46.26
CA VAL A 37 16.63 26.89 -45.77
C VAL A 37 15.78 27.65 -46.77
N GLU A 38 16.27 28.77 -47.32
CA GLU A 38 15.57 29.56 -48.33
C GLU A 38 15.29 28.74 -49.60
N ARG A 39 16.25 27.92 -50.04
CA ARG A 39 16.07 27.01 -51.18
C ARG A 39 15.05 25.93 -50.90
N ALA A 40 15.09 25.31 -49.72
CA ALA A 40 14.14 24.33 -49.31
C ALA A 40 12.72 24.91 -49.22
N ALA A 41 12.59 26.08 -48.59
CA ALA A 41 11.33 26.83 -48.47
C ALA A 41 10.74 27.23 -49.84
N ALA A 42 11.60 27.55 -50.84
CA ALA A 42 11.17 27.87 -52.18
C ALA A 42 10.68 26.63 -52.97
N SER A 43 11.23 25.44 -52.67
CA SER A 43 10.86 24.17 -53.36
C SER A 43 9.64 23.49 -52.76
N ASP A 44 9.33 23.75 -51.50
CA ASP A 44 8.28 23.02 -50.75
C ASP A 44 7.26 24.01 -50.12
N ARG A 45 6.69 24.89 -50.97
CA ARG A 45 5.70 25.90 -50.56
C ARG A 45 4.40 25.31 -49.95
N ALA A 46 4.17 24.01 -50.05
CA ALA A 46 2.92 23.36 -49.61
C ALA A 46 3.01 22.74 -48.23
N SER A 47 4.18 22.58 -47.63
CA SER A 47 4.37 21.78 -46.41
C SER A 47 5.13 22.46 -45.28
N ILE A 48 5.41 23.78 -45.37
CA ILE A 48 5.92 24.51 -44.22
C ILE A 48 4.73 24.85 -43.34
N GLU A 49 4.35 23.93 -42.44
CA GLU A 49 3.62 24.30 -41.24
C GLU A 49 4.41 25.42 -40.57
N THR A 50 3.81 26.63 -40.55
CA THR A 50 4.36 27.75 -39.80
C THR A 50 4.37 27.31 -38.35
N LEU A 51 5.53 26.83 -37.87
CA LEU A 51 5.70 26.59 -36.45
C LEU A 51 5.36 27.92 -35.75
N PRO A 52 4.45 27.95 -34.79
CA PRO A 52 4.10 29.15 -34.06
C PRO A 52 5.28 29.53 -33.15
N LEU A 53 6.34 30.03 -33.76
CA LEU A 53 7.35 30.80 -33.08
C LEU A 53 6.65 32.11 -32.75
N GLY A 54 6.26 32.30 -31.47
CA GLY A 54 5.82 33.64 -31.04
C GLY A 54 6.86 34.67 -31.41
N GLU A 55 6.46 35.91 -31.53
CA GLU A 55 7.35 37.08 -31.78
C GLU A 55 8.36 37.23 -30.63
N THR A 56 9.22 36.23 -30.40
CA THR A 56 10.33 36.29 -29.45
C THR A 56 11.55 36.70 -30.23
N ASP A 57 11.70 38.01 -30.30
CA ASP A 57 12.86 38.69 -30.77
C ASP A 57 14.13 38.09 -30.10
N HIS A 58 14.97 37.42 -30.91
CA HIS A 58 16.35 37.05 -30.59
C HIS A 58 16.66 36.04 -29.48
N ASP A 59 15.69 35.30 -28.96
CA ASP A 59 16.02 34.19 -28.04
C ASP A 59 16.37 32.89 -28.80
N PRO A 60 17.62 32.42 -28.77
CA PRO A 60 18.04 31.21 -29.46
C PRO A 60 17.48 29.93 -28.82
N GLY A 61 16.96 29.98 -27.58
CA GLY A 61 16.50 28.83 -26.82
C GLY A 61 15.48 28.00 -27.58
N PRO A 62 14.33 28.54 -27.99
CA PRO A 62 13.29 27.78 -28.70
C PRO A 62 13.77 27.15 -30.01
N LEU A 63 14.60 27.85 -30.78
CA LEU A 63 15.15 27.33 -32.04
C LEU A 63 16.10 26.16 -31.78
N LEU A 64 16.95 26.26 -30.75
CA LEU A 64 17.85 25.19 -30.36
C LEU A 64 17.08 23.99 -29.79
N ALA A 65 16.01 24.21 -29.06
CA ALA A 65 15.17 23.15 -28.54
C ALA A 65 14.41 22.40 -29.64
N LEU A 66 14.04 23.08 -30.75
CA LEU A 66 13.50 22.40 -31.94
C LEU A 66 14.56 21.55 -32.64
N ALA A 67 15.80 22.05 -32.72
CA ALA A 67 16.91 21.34 -33.35
C ALA A 67 17.42 20.16 -32.51
N TYR A 68 17.34 20.28 -31.17
CA TYR A 68 17.85 19.31 -30.22
C TYR A 68 16.78 19.01 -29.13
N PRO A 69 15.62 18.45 -29.48
CA PRO A 69 14.51 18.24 -28.53
C PRO A 69 14.84 17.26 -27.41
N ASP A 70 15.74 16.32 -27.62
CA ASP A 70 16.25 15.38 -26.62
C ASP A 70 17.17 16.03 -25.58
N ARG A 71 17.67 17.24 -25.86
CA ARG A 71 18.58 18.01 -25.03
C ARG A 71 17.86 19.05 -24.15
N ILE A 72 16.55 19.12 -24.18
CA ILE A 72 15.76 19.89 -23.21
C ILE A 72 16.06 19.33 -21.83
N ALA A 73 16.33 20.23 -20.87
CA ALA A 73 16.75 19.86 -19.54
C ALA A 73 16.04 20.68 -18.45
N GLN A 74 15.70 20.00 -17.36
CA GLN A 74 15.05 20.56 -16.19
C GLN A 74 16.03 20.63 -15.01
N ARG A 75 16.02 21.77 -14.31
CA ARG A 75 16.84 22.01 -13.13
C ARG A 75 16.48 21.08 -11.96
N ARG A 76 17.51 20.52 -11.30
CA ARG A 76 17.39 19.68 -10.09
C ARG A 76 17.98 20.32 -8.84
N GLY A 77 18.48 21.56 -8.94
CA GLY A 77 19.19 22.27 -7.89
C GLY A 77 20.71 22.16 -7.98
N GLY A 78 21.44 23.15 -7.40
CA GLY A 78 22.92 23.16 -7.39
C GLY A 78 23.58 23.13 -8.75
N GLY A 79 22.96 23.74 -9.78
CA GLY A 79 23.48 23.71 -11.16
C GLY A 79 23.33 22.38 -11.87
N ARG A 80 22.65 21.40 -11.27
CA ARG A 80 22.35 20.10 -11.88
C ARG A 80 21.07 20.12 -12.66
N TYR A 81 21.06 19.43 -13.81
CA TYR A 81 19.97 19.32 -14.74
C TYR A 81 19.68 17.85 -15.08
N ARG A 82 18.44 17.54 -15.33
CA ARG A 82 17.99 16.27 -15.92
C ARG A 82 17.62 16.52 -17.36
N LEU A 83 18.23 15.80 -18.27
CA LEU A 83 17.93 15.84 -19.70
C LEU A 83 16.64 15.04 -20.00
N ARG A 84 15.96 15.37 -21.06
CA ARG A 84 14.73 14.73 -21.51
C ARG A 84 14.89 13.22 -21.67
N HIS A 85 16.03 12.74 -22.14
CA HIS A 85 16.32 11.30 -22.25
C HIS A 85 16.70 10.64 -20.92
N GLY A 86 16.70 11.36 -19.78
CA GLY A 86 16.96 10.83 -18.45
C GLY A 86 18.39 10.98 -17.93
N GLY A 87 19.34 11.41 -18.77
CA GLY A 87 20.72 11.69 -18.36
C GLY A 87 20.83 12.90 -17.43
N GLY A 88 21.87 12.94 -16.61
CA GLY A 88 22.25 14.09 -15.79
C GLY A 88 23.26 14.98 -16.49
N ALA A 89 23.16 16.30 -16.23
CA ALA A 89 24.15 17.26 -16.70
C ALA A 89 24.34 18.37 -15.66
N VAL A 90 25.52 19.03 -15.68
CA VAL A 90 25.90 20.03 -14.67
C VAL A 90 26.40 21.30 -15.37
N LEU A 91 25.92 22.45 -14.90
CA LEU A 91 26.50 23.77 -15.14
C LEU A 91 27.30 24.20 -13.90
N PRO A 92 28.44 24.90 -14.10
CA PRO A 92 29.14 25.52 -12.98
C PRO A 92 28.21 26.46 -12.20
N ALA A 93 28.30 26.48 -10.86
CA ALA A 93 27.40 27.27 -10.02
C ALA A 93 27.44 28.79 -10.29
N HIS A 94 28.54 29.29 -10.84
CA HIS A 94 28.73 30.71 -11.22
C HIS A 94 28.17 31.04 -12.61
N ASP A 95 27.73 30.05 -13.39
CA ASP A 95 27.13 30.30 -14.70
C ASP A 95 25.75 30.95 -14.52
N PRO A 96 25.46 32.04 -15.24
CA PRO A 96 24.15 32.73 -15.17
C PRO A 96 22.98 31.77 -15.44
N LEU A 97 23.16 30.75 -16.27
CA LEU A 97 22.13 29.77 -16.60
C LEU A 97 21.91 28.73 -15.51
N ALA A 98 22.77 28.63 -14.50
CA ALA A 98 22.63 27.64 -13.40
C ALA A 98 21.36 27.85 -12.56
N SER A 99 20.74 29.05 -12.66
CA SER A 99 19.45 29.38 -12.01
C SER A 99 18.21 29.11 -12.89
N ALA A 100 18.39 28.95 -14.21
CA ALA A 100 17.28 28.72 -15.12
C ALA A 100 16.56 27.40 -14.79
N GLU A 101 15.23 27.41 -14.74
CA GLU A 101 14.42 26.22 -14.48
C GLU A 101 14.53 25.24 -15.66
N TRP A 102 14.51 25.78 -16.88
CA TRP A 102 14.57 25.01 -18.11
C TRP A 102 15.67 25.58 -19.02
N LEU A 103 16.35 24.66 -19.71
CA LEU A 103 17.33 25.02 -20.73
C LEU A 103 17.41 23.93 -21.80
N VAL A 104 17.99 24.27 -22.94
CA VAL A 104 18.45 23.30 -23.93
C VAL A 104 19.98 23.22 -23.85
N ALA A 105 20.50 22.00 -23.54
CA ALA A 105 21.91 21.72 -23.41
C ALA A 105 22.47 21.22 -24.75
N VAL A 106 22.91 22.12 -25.62
CA VAL A 106 23.32 21.79 -27.00
C VAL A 106 24.61 20.97 -27.01
N ASP A 107 25.58 21.36 -26.17
CA ASP A 107 26.84 20.65 -26.04
C ASP A 107 27.02 20.18 -24.61
N VAL A 108 27.12 18.84 -24.45
CA VAL A 108 27.31 18.14 -23.17
C VAL A 108 28.49 17.20 -23.32
N GLU A 109 29.55 17.51 -22.63
CA GLU A 109 30.75 16.66 -22.56
C GLU A 109 30.51 15.53 -21.54
N ALA A 110 30.80 14.29 -21.93
CA ALA A 110 30.66 13.15 -21.02
C ALA A 110 31.56 13.33 -19.79
N GLY A 111 31.03 13.07 -18.60
CA GLY A 111 31.83 13.16 -17.37
C GLY A 111 33.03 12.19 -17.40
N ALA A 112 34.18 12.64 -16.89
CA ALA A 112 35.47 11.96 -16.94
C ALA A 112 35.53 10.57 -16.22
N GLY A 113 34.40 10.06 -15.74
CA GLY A 113 34.34 8.85 -14.92
C GLY A 113 34.01 7.53 -15.63
N GLY A 114 33.81 7.52 -16.96
CA GLY A 114 33.59 6.26 -17.73
C GLY A 114 32.42 5.38 -17.30
N THR A 115 31.66 5.76 -16.28
CA THR A 115 30.46 5.06 -15.80
C THR A 115 29.21 5.77 -16.31
N SER A 116 28.27 5.01 -16.80
CA SER A 116 26.95 5.46 -17.32
C SER A 116 26.11 6.31 -16.33
N ARG A 117 26.64 6.68 -15.19
CA ARG A 117 26.00 7.44 -14.09
C ARG A 117 26.62 8.79 -13.77
N ALA A 118 27.74 9.19 -14.41
CA ALA A 118 28.34 10.49 -14.17
C ALA A 118 27.58 11.58 -14.95
N ASP A 119 27.16 12.65 -14.26
CA ASP A 119 26.55 13.81 -14.90
C ASP A 119 27.52 14.43 -15.93
N GLY A 120 27.07 14.70 -17.14
CA GLY A 120 27.85 15.36 -18.17
C GLY A 120 28.04 16.84 -17.87
N GLN A 121 29.15 17.46 -18.33
CA GLN A 121 29.36 18.89 -18.20
C GLN A 121 28.73 19.64 -19.36
N ILE A 122 27.82 20.58 -19.09
CA ILE A 122 27.22 21.43 -20.11
C ILE A 122 28.25 22.50 -20.52
N ARG A 123 28.58 22.54 -21.81
CA ARG A 123 29.49 23.51 -22.40
C ARG A 123 28.76 24.64 -23.14
N LEU A 124 27.61 24.32 -23.72
CA LEU A 124 26.78 25.26 -24.42
C LEU A 124 25.30 24.99 -24.13
N ALA A 125 24.59 26.00 -23.68
CA ALA A 125 23.17 25.94 -23.43
C ALA A 125 22.50 27.30 -23.69
N ALA A 126 21.17 27.26 -23.86
CA ALA A 126 20.31 28.43 -23.81
C ALA A 126 19.13 28.20 -22.85
N ALA A 127 18.68 29.27 -22.19
CA ALA A 127 17.48 29.17 -21.33
C ALA A 127 16.24 28.91 -22.20
N LEU A 128 15.25 28.28 -21.56
CA LEU A 128 13.93 28.07 -22.14
C LEU A 128 12.88 28.53 -21.14
N ASP A 129 11.81 29.10 -21.67
CA ASP A 129 10.59 29.29 -20.89
C ASP A 129 9.78 28.01 -20.84
N ARG A 130 9.03 27.83 -19.75
CA ARG A 130 8.15 26.66 -19.57
C ARG A 130 7.16 26.49 -20.73
N SER A 131 6.61 27.60 -21.24
CA SER A 131 5.70 27.63 -22.39
C SER A 131 6.32 27.06 -23.66
N ASP A 132 7.61 27.31 -23.89
CA ASP A 132 8.35 26.73 -25.01
C ASP A 132 8.54 25.24 -24.87
N VAL A 133 8.91 24.77 -23.67
CA VAL A 133 9.05 23.35 -23.37
C VAL A 133 7.72 22.61 -23.59
N GLU A 134 6.61 23.16 -23.11
CA GLU A 134 5.28 22.57 -23.29
C GLU A 134 4.85 22.58 -24.78
N ARG A 135 5.11 23.65 -25.51
CA ARG A 135 4.78 23.75 -26.90
C ARG A 135 5.60 22.80 -27.78
N ILE A 136 6.93 22.78 -27.59
CA ILE A 136 7.84 21.93 -28.36
C ILE A 136 7.64 20.46 -28.00
N GLY A 137 7.37 20.17 -26.71
CA GLY A 137 7.15 18.83 -26.20
C GLY A 137 5.73 18.29 -26.34
N ALA A 138 4.76 19.09 -26.82
CA ALA A 138 3.32 18.81 -26.74
C ALA A 138 2.92 17.39 -27.17
N ALA A 139 3.47 16.91 -28.29
CA ALA A 139 3.19 15.58 -28.83
C ALA A 139 3.73 14.41 -27.96
N HIS A 140 4.61 14.69 -27.00
CA HIS A 140 5.27 13.69 -26.16
C HIS A 140 4.90 13.82 -24.67
N VAL A 141 4.04 14.79 -24.34
CA VAL A 141 3.56 14.94 -22.95
C VAL A 141 2.63 13.79 -22.60
N GLN A 142 2.94 13.11 -21.54
CA GLN A 142 2.15 12.00 -20.99
C GLN A 142 1.62 12.36 -19.60
N ARG A 143 0.49 11.75 -19.24
CA ARG A 143 -0.03 11.75 -17.87
C ARG A 143 0.27 10.41 -17.25
N VAL A 144 0.95 10.41 -16.13
CA VAL A 144 1.31 9.23 -15.36
C VAL A 144 0.72 9.35 -13.98
N VAL A 145 0.02 8.32 -13.52
CA VAL A 145 -0.49 8.24 -12.14
C VAL A 145 0.37 7.25 -11.37
N ARG A 146 0.98 7.73 -10.30
CA ARG A 146 1.73 6.91 -9.34
C ARG A 146 0.90 6.73 -8.09
N LEU A 147 0.78 5.50 -7.65
CA LEU A 147 0.07 5.16 -6.43
C LEU A 147 1.08 4.72 -5.38
N GLU A 148 1.08 5.39 -4.24
CA GLU A 148 1.99 5.11 -3.13
C GLU A 148 1.24 5.15 -1.80
N TRP A 149 1.60 4.25 -0.88
CA TRP A 149 1.10 4.31 0.47
C TRP A 149 1.81 5.42 1.24
N ASP A 150 1.06 6.35 1.77
CA ASP A 150 1.57 7.43 2.61
C ASP A 150 1.55 6.97 4.08
N GLU A 151 2.74 6.69 4.62
CA GLU A 151 2.89 6.20 5.98
C GLU A 151 2.46 7.21 7.06
N GLN A 152 2.50 8.51 6.76
CA GLN A 152 2.10 9.55 7.70
C GLN A 152 0.58 9.69 7.79
N LEU A 153 -0.08 9.59 6.66
CA LEU A 153 -1.54 9.63 6.56
C LEU A 153 -2.17 8.26 6.75
N ASP A 154 -1.35 7.21 6.74
CA ASP A 154 -1.77 5.80 6.74
C ASP A 154 -2.87 5.55 5.68
N ASP A 155 -2.65 6.03 4.45
CA ASP A 155 -3.62 5.93 3.36
C ASP A 155 -2.95 5.89 1.97
N LEU A 156 -3.67 5.41 0.96
CA LEU A 156 -3.20 5.37 -0.42
C LEU A 156 -3.32 6.75 -1.06
N ARG A 157 -2.21 7.25 -1.62
CA ARG A 157 -2.16 8.52 -2.32
C ARG A 157 -1.83 8.33 -3.78
N ALA A 158 -2.41 9.18 -4.61
CA ALA A 158 -2.08 9.28 -6.03
C ALA A 158 -1.26 10.56 -6.28
N THR A 159 -0.20 10.42 -7.05
CA THR A 159 0.50 11.56 -7.66
C THR A 159 0.25 11.51 -9.15
N GLU A 160 -0.51 12.50 -9.66
CA GLU A 160 -0.70 12.69 -11.08
C GLU A 160 0.43 13.56 -11.61
N GLU A 161 1.27 13.00 -12.48
CA GLU A 161 2.39 13.70 -13.11
C GLU A 161 2.07 13.96 -14.59
N ARG A 162 2.33 15.18 -15.04
CA ARG A 162 2.50 15.47 -16.48
C ARG A 162 3.99 15.40 -16.77
N THR A 163 4.37 14.49 -17.63
CA THR A 163 5.79 14.27 -17.95
C THR A 163 6.08 14.50 -19.42
N LEU A 164 7.25 15.03 -19.71
CA LEU A 164 7.86 15.05 -21.03
C LEU A 164 9.04 14.06 -20.97
N ASP A 165 8.79 12.81 -21.37
CA ASP A 165 9.70 11.69 -21.19
C ASP A 165 10.19 11.59 -19.71
N ALA A 166 11.50 11.86 -19.46
CA ALA A 166 12.05 11.81 -18.10
C ALA A 166 11.85 13.10 -17.28
N LEU A 167 11.28 14.15 -17.86
CA LEU A 167 11.09 15.44 -17.20
C LEU A 167 9.69 15.53 -16.60
N VAL A 168 9.56 16.07 -15.38
CA VAL A 168 8.27 16.28 -14.72
C VAL A 168 7.86 17.74 -14.92
N LEU A 169 6.80 17.95 -15.69
CA LEU A 169 6.26 19.28 -15.93
C LEU A 169 5.43 19.76 -14.73
N ASP A 170 4.54 18.90 -14.27
CA ASP A 170 3.67 19.11 -13.11
C ASP A 170 3.52 17.83 -12.32
N ALA A 171 3.32 17.97 -11.02
CA ALA A 171 2.95 16.88 -10.13
C ALA A 171 1.89 17.36 -9.14
N VAL A 172 0.74 16.70 -9.11
CA VAL A 172 -0.33 16.98 -8.17
C VAL A 172 -0.58 15.75 -7.32
N ARG A 173 -0.39 15.87 -6.01
CA ARG A 173 -0.64 14.79 -5.05
C ARG A 173 -2.04 14.94 -4.45
N GLY A 174 -2.81 13.87 -4.50
CA GLY A 174 -4.18 13.83 -4.00
C GLY A 174 -4.60 12.44 -3.50
N PRO A 175 -5.87 12.28 -3.10
CA PRO A 175 -6.43 10.96 -2.79
C PRO A 175 -6.47 10.11 -4.05
N ALA A 176 -6.25 8.79 -3.91
CA ALA A 176 -6.38 7.87 -5.02
C ALA A 176 -7.82 7.84 -5.55
N GLN A 177 -7.97 7.71 -6.85
CA GLN A 177 -9.28 7.57 -7.50
C GLN A 177 -9.62 6.08 -7.66
N PRO A 178 -10.93 5.71 -7.62
CA PRO A 178 -11.33 4.33 -7.85
C PRO A 178 -10.86 3.83 -9.22
N GLY A 179 -10.32 2.62 -9.25
CA GLY A 179 -9.85 2.01 -10.48
C GLY A 179 -9.14 0.68 -10.23
N SER A 180 -8.84 -0.05 -11.30
CA SER A 180 -8.14 -1.34 -11.21
C SER A 180 -6.76 -1.22 -10.56
N SER A 181 -6.00 -0.19 -10.92
CA SER A 181 -4.68 0.08 -10.34
C SER A 181 -4.75 0.39 -8.85
N THR A 182 -5.74 1.18 -8.42
CA THR A 182 -5.99 1.50 -7.00
C THR A 182 -6.37 0.25 -6.23
N THR A 183 -7.27 -0.58 -6.78
CA THR A 183 -7.64 -1.86 -6.17
C THR A 183 -6.43 -2.78 -6.04
N ALA A 184 -5.62 -2.91 -7.09
CA ALA A 184 -4.40 -3.73 -7.06
C ALA A 184 -3.39 -3.22 -6.01
N ALA A 185 -3.21 -1.90 -5.89
CA ALA A 185 -2.33 -1.29 -4.89
C ALA A 185 -2.81 -1.58 -3.45
N LEU A 186 -4.12 -1.50 -3.21
CA LEU A 186 -4.73 -1.82 -1.91
C LEU A 186 -4.59 -3.31 -1.56
N VAL A 187 -4.82 -4.22 -2.51
CA VAL A 187 -4.62 -5.67 -2.33
C VAL A 187 -3.16 -5.96 -2.00
N ALA A 188 -2.23 -5.37 -2.75
CA ALA A 188 -0.79 -5.54 -2.51
C ALA A 188 -0.37 -4.99 -1.14
N HIS A 189 -0.93 -3.85 -0.70
CA HIS A 189 -0.65 -3.30 0.62
C HIS A 189 -1.17 -4.22 1.72
N ALA A 190 -2.43 -4.70 1.63
CA ALA A 190 -3.00 -5.64 2.60
C ALA A 190 -2.17 -6.93 2.70
N ALA A 191 -1.72 -7.47 1.57
CA ALA A 191 -0.86 -8.65 1.56
C ALA A 191 0.49 -8.40 2.24
N ARG A 192 1.14 -7.27 1.99
CA ARG A 192 2.42 -6.90 2.64
C ARG A 192 2.30 -6.69 4.14
N THR A 193 1.16 -6.21 4.63
CA THR A 193 0.90 -5.98 6.06
C THR A 193 0.34 -7.22 6.78
N GLY A 194 0.31 -8.37 6.13
CA GLY A 194 -0.19 -9.61 6.71
C GLY A 194 -1.70 -9.57 6.99
N LEU A 195 -2.46 -8.81 6.18
CA LEU A 195 -3.91 -8.62 6.30
C LEU A 195 -4.35 -7.91 7.60
N THR A 196 -3.42 -7.30 8.36
CA THR A 196 -3.73 -6.65 9.64
C THR A 196 -4.57 -5.39 9.48
N VAL A 197 -4.54 -4.79 8.29
CA VAL A 197 -5.31 -3.57 7.95
C VAL A 197 -6.79 -3.86 7.68
N LEU A 198 -7.17 -5.13 7.58
CA LEU A 198 -8.55 -5.55 7.32
C LEU A 198 -9.40 -5.53 8.60
N GLY A 199 -10.72 -5.52 8.43
CA GLY A 199 -11.71 -5.46 9.49
C GLY A 199 -11.94 -6.79 10.22
N TRP A 200 -10.88 -7.39 10.74
CA TRP A 200 -10.98 -8.59 11.55
C TRP A 200 -11.84 -8.37 12.79
N THR A 201 -12.80 -9.24 12.98
CA THR A 201 -13.61 -9.31 14.19
C THR A 201 -13.22 -10.52 15.06
N PRO A 202 -13.56 -10.55 16.35
CA PRO A 202 -13.41 -11.77 17.16
C PRO A 202 -14.09 -12.98 16.54
N ALA A 203 -15.22 -12.78 15.83
CA ALA A 203 -15.96 -13.85 15.18
C ALA A 203 -15.21 -14.40 13.95
N SER A 204 -14.64 -13.53 13.10
CA SER A 204 -13.84 -13.97 11.95
C SER A 204 -12.53 -14.63 12.36
N ARG A 205 -11.87 -14.17 13.41
CA ARG A 205 -10.69 -14.83 13.99
C ARG A 205 -11.04 -16.18 14.59
N SER A 206 -12.15 -16.29 15.32
CA SER A 206 -12.64 -17.56 15.82
C SER A 206 -12.97 -18.55 14.70
N LEU A 207 -13.58 -18.07 13.60
CA LEU A 207 -13.86 -18.90 12.43
C LEU A 207 -12.56 -19.42 11.80
N GLN A 208 -11.57 -18.55 11.61
CA GLN A 208 -10.26 -18.91 11.08
C GLN A 208 -9.58 -19.98 11.95
N ALA A 209 -9.53 -19.75 13.26
CA ALA A 209 -8.93 -20.68 14.21
C ALA A 209 -9.60 -22.04 14.19
N ARG A 210 -10.95 -22.10 14.11
CA ARG A 210 -11.72 -23.34 14.02
C ARG A 210 -11.41 -24.12 12.75
N VAL A 211 -11.37 -23.46 11.60
CA VAL A 211 -11.03 -24.10 10.33
C VAL A 211 -9.59 -24.60 10.32
N GLY A 212 -8.64 -23.77 10.79
CA GLY A 212 -7.25 -24.17 10.94
C GLY A 212 -7.07 -25.36 11.89
N TRP A 213 -7.83 -25.39 13.00
CA TRP A 213 -7.83 -26.51 13.91
C TRP A 213 -8.43 -27.77 13.27
N ALA A 214 -9.54 -27.64 12.50
CA ALA A 214 -10.12 -28.74 11.74
C ALA A 214 -9.09 -29.35 10.78
N ARG A 215 -8.34 -28.54 10.05
CA ARG A 215 -7.30 -29.01 9.15
C ARG A 215 -6.21 -29.80 9.87
N ARG A 216 -5.72 -29.31 11.02
CA ARG A 216 -4.70 -29.99 11.82
C ARG A 216 -5.18 -31.31 12.44
N ALA A 217 -6.41 -31.34 12.98
CA ALA A 217 -6.91 -32.45 13.78
C ALA A 217 -7.75 -33.46 12.99
N LEU A 218 -8.44 -33.01 11.92
CA LEU A 218 -9.36 -33.86 11.15
C LEU A 218 -8.83 -34.14 9.74
N GLY A 219 -7.72 -33.51 9.32
CA GLY A 219 -7.01 -33.81 8.10
C GLY A 219 -7.11 -32.73 7.01
N GLU A 220 -6.32 -32.90 5.97
CA GLU A 220 -6.10 -31.95 4.89
C GLU A 220 -7.31 -31.73 3.95
N SER A 221 -8.36 -32.54 4.09
CA SER A 221 -9.63 -32.28 3.41
C SER A 221 -10.29 -30.95 3.82
N TRP A 222 -9.88 -30.38 4.96
CA TRP A 222 -10.28 -29.04 5.38
C TRP A 222 -9.36 -27.99 4.72
N PRO A 223 -9.93 -26.83 4.28
CA PRO A 223 -9.15 -25.82 3.59
C PRO A 223 -8.07 -25.20 4.48
N ASP A 224 -6.97 -24.79 3.85
CA ASP A 224 -6.00 -23.93 4.50
C ASP A 224 -6.50 -22.50 4.49
N VAL A 225 -6.73 -21.93 5.66
CA VAL A 225 -7.15 -20.54 5.89
C VAL A 225 -6.17 -19.81 6.80
N SER A 226 -4.93 -20.29 6.86
CA SER A 226 -3.83 -19.56 7.51
C SER A 226 -3.66 -18.18 6.90
N ASP A 227 -3.05 -17.25 7.65
CA ASP A 227 -2.75 -15.92 7.10
C ASP A 227 -1.92 -16.03 5.82
N THR A 228 -0.97 -16.97 5.75
CA THR A 228 -0.19 -17.24 4.53
C THR A 228 -1.06 -17.66 3.34
N ALA A 229 -2.01 -18.58 3.55
CA ALA A 229 -2.91 -19.04 2.49
C ALA A 229 -3.88 -17.92 2.04
N LEU A 230 -4.41 -17.14 2.99
CA LEU A 230 -5.28 -16.00 2.69
C LEU A 230 -4.54 -14.88 1.96
N ILE A 231 -3.26 -14.64 2.27
CA ILE A 231 -2.40 -13.69 1.56
C ILE A 231 -2.13 -14.20 0.14
N ALA A 232 -1.79 -15.45 -0.03
CA ALA A 232 -1.52 -16.03 -1.35
C ALA A 232 -2.73 -15.94 -2.27
N SER A 233 -3.94 -16.12 -1.75
CA SER A 233 -5.20 -16.02 -2.49
C SER A 233 -5.86 -14.63 -2.42
N ALA A 234 -5.18 -13.62 -1.86
CA ALA A 234 -5.76 -12.28 -1.71
C ALA A 234 -6.26 -11.66 -3.05
N PRO A 235 -5.58 -11.83 -4.20
CA PRO A 235 -6.09 -11.32 -5.46
C PRO A 235 -7.48 -11.83 -5.82
N GLU A 236 -7.80 -13.10 -5.50
CA GLU A 236 -9.07 -13.72 -5.87
C GLU A 236 -10.24 -13.21 -5.02
N TRP A 237 -10.07 -13.11 -3.71
CA TRP A 237 -11.18 -12.79 -2.81
C TRP A 237 -11.22 -11.31 -2.39
N LEU A 238 -10.08 -10.63 -2.34
CA LEU A 238 -10.01 -9.24 -1.87
C LEU A 238 -10.26 -8.24 -3.00
N THR A 239 -9.84 -8.55 -4.25
CA THR A 239 -10.10 -7.67 -5.40
C THR A 239 -11.60 -7.37 -5.59
N PRO A 240 -12.51 -8.35 -5.59
CA PRO A 240 -13.93 -8.06 -5.71
C PRO A 240 -14.48 -7.21 -4.54
N ALA A 241 -13.97 -7.46 -3.32
CA ALA A 241 -14.40 -6.76 -2.12
C ALA A 241 -13.95 -5.29 -2.09
N LEU A 242 -12.88 -4.96 -2.83
CA LEU A 242 -12.32 -3.60 -2.93
C LEU A 242 -12.71 -2.86 -4.21
N LYS A 243 -13.68 -3.38 -4.98
CA LYS A 243 -14.17 -2.69 -6.17
C LYS A 243 -14.74 -1.32 -5.80
N GLY A 244 -14.16 -0.27 -6.39
CA GLY A 244 -14.55 1.12 -6.09
C GLY A 244 -13.90 1.71 -4.83
N ALA A 245 -13.04 0.97 -4.14
CA ALA A 245 -12.28 1.47 -3.01
C ALA A 245 -11.25 2.52 -3.42
N ARG A 246 -10.92 3.41 -2.48
CA ARG A 246 -9.96 4.50 -2.66
C ARG A 246 -8.76 4.41 -1.73
N GLY A 247 -8.95 3.87 -0.52
CA GLY A 247 -7.94 3.92 0.51
C GLY A 247 -8.17 2.98 1.69
N ARG A 248 -7.54 3.33 2.80
CA ARG A 248 -7.52 2.54 4.03
C ARG A 248 -8.90 2.27 4.63
N SER A 249 -9.80 3.26 4.57
CA SER A 249 -11.13 3.12 5.19
C SER A 249 -11.94 1.97 4.60
N GLU A 250 -11.78 1.70 3.31
CA GLU A 250 -12.43 0.58 2.64
C GLU A 250 -11.76 -0.75 3.01
N LEU A 251 -10.43 -0.78 3.13
CA LEU A 251 -9.71 -1.97 3.64
C LEU A 251 -10.22 -2.38 5.02
N ALA A 252 -10.33 -1.42 5.93
CA ALA A 252 -10.78 -1.66 7.30
C ALA A 252 -12.24 -2.17 7.43
N ARG A 253 -13.05 -2.07 6.37
CA ARG A 253 -14.42 -2.59 6.33
C ARG A 253 -14.49 -4.03 5.84
N VAL A 254 -13.44 -4.55 5.21
CA VAL A 254 -13.45 -5.91 4.67
C VAL A 254 -13.20 -6.91 5.80
N ASP A 255 -14.22 -7.66 6.19
CA ASP A 255 -14.07 -8.81 7.11
C ASP A 255 -13.71 -10.06 6.31
N PRO A 256 -12.56 -10.70 6.57
CA PRO A 256 -12.13 -11.91 5.87
C PRO A 256 -13.02 -13.15 6.05
N SER A 257 -14.03 -13.10 6.92
CA SER A 257 -14.94 -14.24 7.15
C SER A 257 -15.64 -14.71 5.88
N GLY A 258 -15.89 -13.81 4.91
CA GLY A 258 -16.45 -14.16 3.60
C GLY A 258 -15.54 -15.10 2.81
N ALA A 259 -14.25 -14.78 2.73
CA ALA A 259 -13.25 -15.61 2.08
C ALA A 259 -13.11 -16.99 2.76
N ILE A 260 -13.08 -17.01 4.10
CA ILE A 260 -12.99 -18.24 4.86
C ILE A 260 -14.22 -19.13 4.62
N ARG A 261 -15.43 -18.57 4.59
CA ARG A 261 -16.66 -19.33 4.27
C ARG A 261 -16.66 -19.83 2.82
N ALA A 262 -16.17 -19.03 1.88
CA ALA A 262 -16.04 -19.48 0.49
C ALA A 262 -15.07 -20.68 0.38
N ALA A 263 -13.94 -20.63 1.07
CA ALA A 263 -12.99 -21.73 1.12
C ALA A 263 -13.57 -23.02 1.73
N LEU A 264 -14.54 -22.91 2.66
CA LEU A 264 -15.23 -24.07 3.25
C LEU A 264 -16.14 -24.80 2.25
N GLY A 265 -16.51 -24.20 1.10
CA GLY A 265 -17.26 -24.91 0.05
C GLY A 265 -18.59 -25.53 0.54
N GLY A 266 -19.35 -24.87 1.43
CA GLY A 266 -20.62 -25.38 1.95
C GLY A 266 -20.49 -26.22 3.25
N ARG A 267 -19.28 -26.55 3.72
CA ARG A 267 -19.03 -27.35 4.93
C ARG A 267 -19.23 -26.57 6.25
N SER A 268 -19.82 -25.38 6.21
CA SER A 268 -20.03 -24.55 7.40
C SER A 268 -20.90 -25.23 8.48
N ALA A 269 -21.93 -25.97 8.08
CA ALA A 269 -22.78 -26.74 9.01
C ALA A 269 -22.00 -27.90 9.65
N GLU A 270 -21.19 -28.59 8.87
CA GLU A 270 -20.29 -29.66 9.36
C GLU A 270 -19.28 -29.11 10.37
N LEU A 271 -18.64 -27.96 10.05
CA LEU A 271 -17.74 -27.27 10.97
C LEU A 271 -18.46 -26.88 12.27
N ALA A 272 -19.69 -26.36 12.18
CA ALA A 272 -20.45 -25.97 13.36
C ALA A 272 -20.79 -27.16 14.27
N ARG A 273 -21.05 -28.33 13.70
CA ARG A 273 -21.35 -29.56 14.43
C ARG A 273 -20.09 -30.15 15.06
N LEU A 274 -19.00 -30.25 14.32
CA LEU A 274 -17.76 -30.88 14.79
C LEU A 274 -16.96 -30.00 15.73
N LEU A 275 -16.93 -28.71 15.47
CA LEU A 275 -16.15 -27.72 16.19
C LEU A 275 -17.04 -26.49 16.47
N PRO A 276 -17.96 -26.57 17.42
CA PRO A 276 -18.84 -25.45 17.76
C PRO A 276 -18.07 -24.23 18.25
N ALA A 277 -18.58 -23.03 18.01
CA ALA A 277 -17.95 -21.80 18.48
C ALA A 277 -18.07 -21.60 20.00
N ALA A 278 -19.02 -22.29 20.63
CA ALA A 278 -19.25 -22.20 22.06
C ALA A 278 -19.78 -23.53 22.59
N LEU A 279 -19.45 -23.80 23.84
CA LEU A 279 -19.98 -24.89 24.63
C LEU A 279 -21.34 -24.49 25.19
N GLU A 280 -22.36 -25.30 24.95
CA GLU A 280 -23.68 -25.15 25.58
C GLU A 280 -23.62 -25.70 27.00
N LEU A 281 -24.09 -24.93 27.96
CA LEU A 281 -24.08 -25.27 29.39
C LEU A 281 -25.48 -25.57 29.89
N PRO A 282 -25.67 -26.43 30.89
CA PRO A 282 -26.99 -26.88 31.37
C PRO A 282 -27.94 -25.76 31.74
N GLY A 283 -27.45 -24.61 32.21
CA GLY A 283 -28.24 -23.42 32.53
C GLY A 283 -28.62 -22.55 31.31
N GLY A 284 -28.44 -23.02 30.06
CA GLY A 284 -28.70 -22.28 28.82
C GLY A 284 -27.70 -21.16 28.56
N ARG A 285 -26.59 -21.15 29.27
CA ARG A 285 -25.46 -20.25 28.98
C ARG A 285 -24.57 -20.87 27.93
N ARG A 286 -23.79 -20.01 27.28
CA ARG A 286 -22.81 -20.42 26.27
C ARG A 286 -21.43 -19.92 26.66
N ALA A 287 -20.44 -20.80 26.64
CA ALA A 287 -19.05 -20.46 26.88
C ALA A 287 -18.28 -20.53 25.56
N PRO A 288 -17.63 -19.45 25.08
CA PRO A 288 -16.82 -19.49 23.87
C PRO A 288 -15.74 -20.57 23.97
N ILE A 289 -15.51 -21.31 22.88
CA ILE A 289 -14.42 -22.27 22.77
C ILE A 289 -13.32 -21.63 21.93
N ALA A 290 -12.12 -21.51 22.50
CA ALA A 290 -10.90 -21.07 21.82
C ALA A 290 -10.21 -22.26 21.15
N TYR A 291 -9.84 -22.09 19.86
CA TYR A 291 -9.18 -23.08 19.01
C TYR A 291 -7.79 -22.64 18.56
N ASP A 292 -7.22 -21.65 19.23
CA ASP A 292 -5.93 -21.03 18.93
C ASP A 292 -4.71 -21.82 19.43
N GLY A 293 -4.93 -22.82 20.28
CA GLY A 293 -3.88 -23.69 20.84
C GLY A 293 -3.95 -25.14 20.31
N ASP A 294 -3.14 -25.98 20.92
CA ASP A 294 -3.06 -27.43 20.60
C ASP A 294 -4.34 -28.20 20.99
N ARG A 295 -5.05 -27.71 21.99
CA ARG A 295 -6.34 -28.26 22.44
C ARG A 295 -7.39 -27.16 22.51
N PRO A 296 -8.66 -27.51 22.19
CA PRO A 296 -9.78 -26.57 22.40
C PRO A 296 -9.89 -26.23 23.90
N ARG A 297 -10.13 -24.97 24.22
CA ARG A 297 -10.23 -24.48 25.60
C ARG A 297 -11.50 -23.67 25.78
N ALA A 298 -12.11 -23.80 26.98
CA ALA A 298 -13.23 -22.99 27.38
C ALA A 298 -13.08 -22.52 28.83
N ALA A 299 -13.20 -21.22 29.06
CA ALA A 299 -13.23 -20.65 30.40
C ALA A 299 -14.68 -20.61 30.90
N VAL A 300 -14.98 -21.36 32.00
CA VAL A 300 -16.34 -21.56 32.47
C VAL A 300 -16.38 -21.40 33.99
N ARG A 301 -17.36 -20.68 34.51
CA ARG A 301 -17.60 -20.68 35.95
C ARG A 301 -17.99 -22.10 36.40
N VAL A 302 -17.33 -22.59 37.42
CA VAL A 302 -17.53 -23.95 37.90
C VAL A 302 -19.01 -24.29 38.20
N GLN A 303 -19.79 -23.31 38.66
CA GLN A 303 -21.21 -23.45 38.96
C GLN A 303 -22.09 -23.63 37.73
N ASP A 304 -21.67 -23.13 36.57
CA ASP A 304 -22.39 -23.28 35.30
C ASP A 304 -22.23 -24.72 34.75
N LEU A 305 -21.33 -25.54 35.35
CA LEU A 305 -21.09 -26.96 35.02
C LEU A 305 -21.78 -27.91 35.96
N PHE A 306 -22.50 -27.43 36.99
CA PHE A 306 -23.23 -28.34 37.88
C PHE A 306 -24.26 -29.17 37.09
N GLY A 307 -24.36 -30.47 37.40
CA GLY A 307 -25.16 -31.42 36.65
C GLY A 307 -24.50 -32.04 35.42
N VAL A 308 -23.30 -31.58 35.06
CA VAL A 308 -22.52 -32.18 33.96
C VAL A 308 -21.77 -33.41 34.47
N VAL A 309 -22.15 -34.58 33.96
CA VAL A 309 -21.59 -35.87 34.31
C VAL A 309 -20.62 -36.45 33.28
N VAL A 310 -20.64 -35.91 32.05
CA VAL A 310 -19.74 -36.32 30.98
C VAL A 310 -18.88 -35.12 30.63
N HIS A 311 -17.58 -35.35 30.45
CA HIS A 311 -16.67 -34.28 30.08
C HIS A 311 -16.97 -33.75 28.67
N PRO A 312 -17.10 -32.45 28.47
CA PRO A 312 -17.37 -31.89 27.14
C PRO A 312 -16.25 -32.19 26.17
N ALA A 313 -16.60 -32.58 24.95
CA ALA A 313 -15.67 -32.87 23.87
C ALA A 313 -16.15 -32.32 22.55
N VAL A 314 -15.25 -32.20 21.57
CA VAL A 314 -15.49 -31.77 20.18
C VAL A 314 -15.00 -32.83 19.20
N ALA A 315 -15.15 -32.58 17.91
CA ALA A 315 -14.74 -33.47 16.82
C ALA A 315 -15.41 -34.86 16.91
N GLY A 316 -16.71 -34.90 17.24
CA GLY A 316 -17.46 -36.12 17.43
C GLY A 316 -16.98 -36.87 18.66
N ASP A 317 -16.86 -36.18 19.76
CA ASP A 317 -16.46 -36.66 21.11
C ASP A 317 -15.02 -37.22 21.19
N ARG A 318 -14.19 -36.97 20.17
CA ARG A 318 -12.80 -37.51 20.14
C ARG A 318 -11.81 -36.65 20.91
N VAL A 319 -12.10 -35.35 21.08
CA VAL A 319 -11.15 -34.41 21.66
C VAL A 319 -11.80 -33.70 22.84
N PRO A 320 -11.33 -33.96 24.06
CA PRO A 320 -11.82 -33.30 25.25
C PRO A 320 -11.45 -31.82 25.24
N ILE A 321 -12.40 -30.96 25.66
CA ILE A 321 -12.17 -29.52 25.82
C ILE A 321 -11.39 -29.30 27.13
N THR A 322 -10.29 -28.60 27.08
CA THR A 322 -9.64 -28.15 28.31
C THR A 322 -10.49 -27.05 28.95
N LEU A 323 -11.08 -27.37 30.12
CA LEU A 323 -11.88 -26.42 30.89
C LEU A 323 -11.00 -25.64 31.84
N GLU A 324 -11.03 -24.33 31.72
CA GLU A 324 -10.50 -23.38 32.69
C GLU A 324 -11.66 -23.05 33.65
N LEU A 325 -11.65 -23.67 34.83
CA LEU A 325 -12.70 -23.47 35.82
C LEU A 325 -12.50 -22.13 36.55
N LEU A 326 -13.54 -21.31 36.53
CA LEU A 326 -13.51 -19.98 37.12
C LEU A 326 -14.39 -19.92 38.38
N SER A 327 -13.96 -19.06 39.33
CA SER A 327 -14.76 -18.66 40.48
C SER A 327 -15.95 -17.79 40.04
N PRO A 328 -16.91 -17.50 40.93
CA PRO A 328 -17.99 -16.54 40.68
C PRO A 328 -17.50 -15.15 40.21
N ALA A 329 -16.33 -14.74 40.67
CA ALA A 329 -15.68 -13.48 40.30
C ALA A 329 -14.85 -13.57 39.00
N GLY A 330 -14.86 -14.71 38.30
CA GLY A 330 -14.09 -14.88 37.05
C GLY A 330 -12.60 -15.15 37.26
N ARG A 331 -12.15 -15.52 38.45
CA ARG A 331 -10.75 -15.87 38.72
C ARG A 331 -10.53 -17.35 38.48
N PRO A 332 -9.41 -17.76 37.88
CA PRO A 332 -9.07 -19.16 37.68
C PRO A 332 -9.04 -19.92 39.04
N ILE A 333 -9.62 -21.12 39.04
CA ILE A 333 -9.60 -22.06 40.17
C ILE A 333 -8.73 -23.25 39.80
N GLN A 334 -9.04 -23.87 38.66
CA GLN A 334 -8.38 -25.09 38.20
C GLN A 334 -8.53 -25.26 36.70
N ILE A 335 -7.61 -25.97 36.08
CA ILE A 335 -7.68 -26.42 34.69
C ILE A 335 -7.86 -27.93 34.69
N THR A 336 -8.84 -28.40 33.89
CA THR A 336 -9.09 -29.85 33.77
C THR A 336 -9.49 -30.24 32.36
N ALA A 337 -9.07 -31.43 31.95
CA ALA A 337 -9.57 -32.13 30.77
C ALA A 337 -10.38 -33.39 31.17
N ASP A 338 -10.70 -33.54 32.47
CA ASP A 338 -11.54 -34.58 33.03
C ASP A 338 -12.41 -33.96 34.13
N LEU A 339 -13.64 -33.60 33.78
CA LEU A 339 -14.59 -33.01 34.72
C LEU A 339 -15.12 -34.01 35.76
N PRO A 340 -15.49 -35.27 35.41
CA PRO A 340 -15.86 -36.27 36.37
C PRO A 340 -14.74 -36.57 37.38
N GLY A 341 -13.51 -36.69 36.95
CA GLY A 341 -12.36 -36.82 37.82
C GLY A 341 -12.14 -35.63 38.76
N PHE A 342 -12.39 -34.42 38.27
CA PHE A 342 -12.39 -33.24 39.13
C PHE A 342 -13.50 -33.27 40.19
N TRP A 343 -14.73 -33.68 39.82
CA TRP A 343 -15.85 -33.77 40.76
C TRP A 343 -15.59 -34.80 41.87
N SER A 344 -15.00 -35.96 41.56
CA SER A 344 -14.71 -36.99 42.51
C SER A 344 -13.43 -36.76 43.35
N GLY A 345 -12.49 -36.01 42.80
CA GLY A 345 -11.19 -35.74 43.41
C GLY A 345 -11.09 -34.38 44.08
N SER A 346 -10.50 -33.39 43.38
CA SER A 346 -10.12 -32.08 43.94
C SER A 346 -11.30 -31.17 44.28
N TRP A 347 -12.52 -31.47 43.85
CA TRP A 347 -13.70 -30.68 44.18
C TRP A 347 -13.89 -30.41 45.67
N ARG A 348 -13.65 -31.41 46.50
CA ARG A 348 -13.84 -31.32 47.97
C ARG A 348 -12.95 -30.21 48.56
N GLU A 349 -11.74 -30.10 48.09
CA GLU A 349 -10.78 -29.07 48.53
C GLU A 349 -11.16 -27.69 47.99
N VAL A 350 -11.42 -27.61 46.68
CA VAL A 350 -11.89 -26.37 46.01
C VAL A 350 -13.18 -25.86 46.67
N ARG A 351 -14.13 -26.73 46.97
CA ARG A 351 -15.38 -26.37 47.65
C ARG A 351 -15.13 -25.72 49.02
N ARG A 352 -14.24 -26.32 49.83
CA ARG A 352 -13.91 -25.79 51.16
C ARG A 352 -13.35 -24.37 51.09
N GLU A 353 -12.46 -24.13 50.15
CA GLU A 353 -11.88 -22.79 49.93
C GLU A 353 -12.93 -21.80 49.42
N MET A 354 -13.75 -22.22 48.48
CA MET A 354 -14.72 -21.35 47.83
C MET A 354 -15.91 -20.99 48.71
N ILE A 355 -16.36 -21.85 49.59
CA ILE A 355 -17.40 -21.54 50.63
C ILE A 355 -16.93 -20.35 51.49
N GLY A 356 -15.71 -20.38 51.96
CA GLY A 356 -15.16 -19.26 52.76
C GLY A 356 -15.08 -17.95 51.99
N ARG A 357 -14.69 -18.04 50.75
CA ARG A 357 -14.47 -16.85 49.90
C ARG A 357 -15.74 -16.30 49.23
N TYR A 358 -16.69 -17.18 48.92
CA TYR A 358 -17.96 -16.83 48.20
C TYR A 358 -19.19 -17.49 48.88
N PRO A 359 -19.51 -17.14 50.16
CA PRO A 359 -20.57 -17.80 50.95
C PRO A 359 -21.98 -17.59 50.40
N LYS A 360 -22.20 -16.59 49.56
CA LYS A 360 -23.50 -16.28 48.92
C LYS A 360 -23.83 -17.18 47.73
N HIS A 361 -22.88 -18.04 47.29
CA HIS A 361 -23.04 -18.89 46.13
C HIS A 361 -23.24 -20.36 46.59
N SER A 362 -23.92 -21.14 45.74
CA SER A 362 -24.12 -22.58 46.01
C SER A 362 -22.82 -23.36 45.80
N TRP A 363 -22.49 -24.22 46.76
CA TRP A 363 -21.31 -25.11 46.76
C TRP A 363 -21.73 -26.51 47.23
N PRO A 364 -22.43 -27.31 46.38
CA PRO A 364 -22.98 -28.60 46.75
C PRO A 364 -21.88 -29.61 47.03
N ASP A 365 -22.20 -30.61 47.91
CA ASP A 365 -21.29 -31.74 48.16
C ASP A 365 -21.10 -32.60 46.90
N ASN A 366 -22.18 -32.84 46.17
CA ASN A 366 -22.17 -33.53 44.88
C ASN A 366 -22.55 -32.59 43.74
N PRO A 367 -21.57 -32.00 43.06
CA PRO A 367 -21.79 -31.06 41.96
C PRO A 367 -22.39 -31.73 40.71
N ALA A 368 -22.11 -33.03 40.50
CA ALA A 368 -22.66 -33.80 39.39
C ALA A 368 -24.17 -33.99 39.46
N ALA A 369 -24.76 -34.00 40.67
CA ALA A 369 -26.20 -34.12 40.89
C ALA A 369 -26.89 -32.75 41.15
N ALA A 370 -26.13 -31.66 41.18
CA ALA A 370 -26.65 -30.35 41.48
C ALA A 370 -27.18 -29.63 40.22
N SER A 371 -28.17 -28.77 40.41
CA SER A 371 -28.64 -27.91 39.32
C SER A 371 -27.76 -26.65 39.18
N PRO A 372 -27.45 -26.22 37.97
CA PRO A 372 -26.76 -24.97 37.75
C PRO A 372 -27.61 -23.79 38.19
N PRO A 373 -27.01 -22.62 38.51
CA PRO A 373 -27.75 -21.43 38.87
C PRO A 373 -28.68 -21.03 37.72
N SER A 374 -29.99 -20.93 37.98
CA SER A 374 -30.96 -20.47 36.98
C SER A 374 -30.63 -19.05 36.54
N ARG A 375 -30.81 -18.74 35.25
CA ARG A 375 -30.85 -17.34 34.78
C ARG A 375 -31.98 -16.64 35.54
N ARG A 376 -31.66 -15.77 36.50
CA ARG A 376 -32.66 -14.80 36.98
C ARG A 376 -33.08 -13.97 35.75
N THR A 377 -34.20 -14.29 35.18
CA THR A 377 -34.91 -13.42 34.27
C THR A 377 -35.09 -12.11 35.05
N GLY A 378 -34.36 -11.07 34.69
CA GLY A 378 -34.52 -9.75 35.28
C GLY A 378 -35.94 -9.30 35.02
N ALA A 379 -36.81 -9.51 35.99
CA ALA A 379 -38.10 -8.82 36.03
C ALA A 379 -37.75 -7.32 36.10
N ARG A 380 -37.91 -6.65 34.99
CA ARG A 380 -37.93 -5.20 34.88
C ARG A 380 -39.15 -4.78 35.68
N ARG A 381 -38.95 -4.40 36.96
CA ARG A 381 -39.98 -3.68 37.71
C ARG A 381 -40.17 -2.35 36.98
N ALA A 382 -41.25 -2.26 36.24
CA ALA A 382 -41.84 -0.98 35.86
C ALA A 382 -42.20 -0.22 37.14
N ARG A 383 -41.67 0.94 37.30
CA ARG A 383 -42.26 2.06 38.05
C ARG A 383 -42.26 3.26 37.14
#